data_6b957573e14667fa73732c4fbd3eb757
#
_entry.id   6b957573e14667fa73732c4fbd3eb757
#
_cell.length_a   1.000
_cell.length_b   1.000
_cell.length_c   1.000
_cell.angle_alpha   90.00
_cell.angle_beta   90.00
_cell.angle_gamma   90.00
#
_symmetry.space_group_name_H-M   'P 1'
#
loop_
_entity.id
_entity.type
_entity.pdbx_description
1 polymer ?
#
loop_
_entity_poly.entity_id
_entity_poly.type
_entity_poly.pdbx_seq_one_letter_code
_entity_poly.pdbx_strand_id
1 'polypeptide(L)'
;MADRIVVDPVTRIEGHLRIEAEIKDGIIVDAYSSSTMVRGIEEIVKGRDPRDVWAFVQRTCGVCTTVHALTSVRAVEDALGIAIPP
;
A
#
# COMPACT_ATOMS: atom_id res chain seq x y z
N MET A 1 18.87 -2.12 21.92
CA MET A 1 18.79 -1.17 20.79
C MET A 1 18.09 -1.83 19.63
N ALA A 2 17.20 -1.09 18.95
CA ALA A 2 16.55 -1.61 17.75
C ALA A 2 17.52 -1.54 16.56
N ASP A 3 17.56 -2.57 15.76
CA ASP A 3 18.29 -2.59 14.50
C ASP A 3 17.39 -2.03 13.39
N ARG A 4 17.99 -1.30 12.46
CA ARG A 4 17.28 -0.78 11.31
C ARG A 4 17.69 -1.54 10.05
N ILE A 5 16.69 -2.03 9.33
CA ILE A 5 16.87 -2.67 8.04
C ILE A 5 16.27 -1.78 6.96
N VAL A 6 16.99 -1.60 5.86
CA VAL A 6 16.53 -0.81 4.72
C VAL A 6 16.54 -1.69 3.48
N VAL A 7 15.42 -1.72 2.77
CA VAL A 7 15.30 -2.33 1.45
C VAL A 7 14.98 -1.21 0.46
N ASP A 8 15.95 -0.90 -0.42
CA ASP A 8 15.84 0.20 -1.36
C ASP A 8 16.63 -0.12 -2.64
N PRO A 9 16.00 -0.30 -3.78
CA PRO A 9 14.54 -0.40 -3.96
C PRO A 9 14.00 -1.81 -3.67
N VAL A 10 12.71 -1.87 -3.40
CA VAL A 10 12.00 -3.15 -3.45
C VAL A 10 11.90 -3.58 -4.91
N THR A 11 12.30 -4.80 -5.22
CA THR A 11 12.35 -5.32 -6.58
C THR A 11 11.03 -5.99 -6.99
N ARG A 12 10.91 -6.28 -8.28
CA ARG A 12 9.76 -6.97 -8.90
C ARG A 12 8.46 -6.16 -8.80
N ILE A 13 8.60 -4.85 -8.83
CA ILE A 13 7.47 -3.91 -8.90
C ILE A 13 7.74 -2.90 -10.01
N GLU A 14 6.69 -2.20 -10.42
CA GLU A 14 6.83 -1.00 -11.22
C GLU A 14 6.95 0.20 -10.26
N GLY A 15 7.89 1.11 -10.54
CA GLY A 15 8.12 2.27 -9.72
C GLY A 15 9.21 2.07 -8.67
N HIS A 16 9.28 3.00 -7.73
CA HIS A 16 10.31 2.99 -6.68
C HIS A 16 9.65 2.91 -5.31
N LEU A 17 9.99 1.88 -4.58
CA LEU A 17 9.54 1.70 -3.19
C LEU A 17 10.74 1.45 -2.30
N ARG A 18 10.80 2.18 -1.20
CA ARG A 18 11.77 1.97 -0.13
C ARG A 18 11.04 1.57 1.13
N ILE A 19 11.53 0.53 1.80
CA ILE A 19 11.01 0.09 3.09
C ILE A 19 12.11 0.21 4.13
N GLU A 20 11.79 0.81 5.27
CA GLU A 20 12.62 0.80 6.46
C GLU A 20 11.86 0.08 7.57
N ALA A 21 12.55 -0.80 8.29
CA ALA A 21 11.97 -1.50 9.42
C ALA A 21 12.89 -1.41 10.62
N GLU A 22 12.31 -1.23 11.80
CA GLU A 22 13.01 -1.32 13.07
C GLU A 22 12.73 -2.68 13.68
N ILE A 23 13.81 -3.42 14.00
CA ILE A 23 13.71 -4.76 14.57
C ILE A 23 14.28 -4.74 15.98
N LYS A 24 13.50 -5.26 16.91
CA LYS A 24 13.90 -5.45 18.31
C LYS A 24 13.55 -6.86 18.73
N ASP A 25 14.56 -7.61 19.20
CA ASP A 25 14.39 -8.99 19.68
C ASP A 25 13.73 -9.90 18.62
N GLY A 26 14.10 -9.71 17.34
CA GLY A 26 13.60 -10.52 16.23
C GLY A 26 12.19 -10.16 15.78
N ILE A 27 11.62 -9.07 16.31
CA ILE A 27 10.26 -8.61 15.98
C ILE A 27 10.34 -7.24 15.34
N ILE A 28 9.59 -7.04 14.24
CA ILE A 28 9.46 -5.72 13.63
C ILE A 28 8.54 -4.88 14.52
N VAL A 29 9.09 -3.83 15.10
CA VAL A 29 8.35 -2.93 16.01
C VAL A 29 7.83 -1.69 15.30
N ASP A 30 8.44 -1.32 14.16
CA ASP A 30 7.98 -0.19 13.35
C ASP A 30 8.43 -0.37 11.91
N ALA A 31 7.70 0.23 10.98
CA ALA A 31 8.03 0.15 9.58
C ALA A 31 7.57 1.41 8.85
N TYR A 32 8.37 1.84 7.87
CA TYR A 32 8.08 3.00 7.05
C TYR A 32 8.22 2.66 5.58
N SER A 33 7.30 3.12 4.76
CA SER A 33 7.42 3.06 3.32
C SER A 33 7.59 4.46 2.75
N SER A 34 8.38 4.58 1.70
CA SER A 34 8.57 5.84 1.00
C SER A 34 8.83 5.61 -0.48
N SER A 35 8.58 6.64 -1.27
CA SER A 35 8.77 6.62 -2.71
C SER A 35 9.17 7.99 -3.19
N THR A 36 9.87 8.04 -4.32
CA THR A 36 10.16 9.30 -5.02
C THR A 36 9.02 9.73 -5.94
N MET A 37 8.04 8.83 -6.16
CA MET A 37 6.89 9.06 -7.05
C MET A 37 5.66 9.34 -6.20
N VAL A 38 5.48 10.58 -5.80
CA VAL A 38 4.39 10.99 -4.90
C VAL A 38 3.32 11.72 -5.69
N ARG A 39 2.07 11.26 -5.58
CA ARG A 39 0.89 11.93 -6.13
C ARG A 39 -0.13 12.29 -5.07
N GLY A 40 0.14 11.99 -3.81
CA GLY A 40 -0.74 12.30 -2.68
C GLY A 40 -2.04 11.51 -2.69
N ILE A 41 -2.04 10.27 -3.20
CA ILE A 41 -3.27 9.47 -3.29
C ILE A 41 -3.90 9.25 -1.91
N GLU A 42 -3.10 9.11 -0.88
CA GLU A 42 -3.55 8.95 0.50
C GLU A 42 -4.35 10.17 1.00
N GLU A 43 -4.02 11.35 0.50
CA GLU A 43 -4.76 12.57 0.82
C GLU A 43 -6.01 12.71 -0.07
N ILE A 44 -5.92 12.29 -1.33
CA ILE A 44 -7.04 12.37 -2.28
C ILE A 44 -8.21 11.51 -1.82
N VAL A 45 -7.93 10.31 -1.29
CA VAL A 45 -9.00 9.38 -0.89
C VAL A 45 -9.52 9.63 0.53
N LYS A 46 -8.85 10.49 1.28
CA LYS A 46 -9.25 10.79 2.65
C LYS A 46 -10.63 11.45 2.68
N GLY A 47 -11.51 10.93 3.52
CA GLY A 47 -12.88 11.42 3.65
C GLY A 47 -13.85 10.92 2.58
N ARG A 48 -13.41 10.06 1.65
CA ARG A 48 -14.29 9.47 0.64
C ARG A 48 -14.85 8.14 1.13
N ASP A 49 -15.98 7.74 0.55
CA ASP A 49 -16.57 6.43 0.83
C ASP A 49 -15.55 5.35 0.42
N PRO A 50 -15.19 4.43 1.35
CA PRO A 50 -14.22 3.38 1.02
C PRO A 50 -14.63 2.50 -0.15
N ARG A 51 -15.93 2.35 -0.41
CA ARG A 51 -16.43 1.57 -1.54
C ARG A 51 -16.14 2.20 -2.89
N ASP A 52 -15.81 3.49 -2.93
CA ASP A 52 -15.51 4.23 -4.16
C ASP A 52 -14.00 4.41 -4.39
N VAL A 53 -13.17 4.10 -3.41
CA VAL A 53 -11.71 4.35 -3.45
C VAL A 53 -11.03 3.59 -4.59
N TRP A 54 -11.53 2.40 -4.94
CA TRP A 54 -10.95 1.60 -6.03
C TRP A 54 -10.88 2.36 -7.36
N ALA A 55 -11.86 3.21 -7.65
CA ALA A 55 -11.90 3.97 -8.88
C ALA A 55 -10.81 5.05 -8.95
N PHE A 56 -10.46 5.62 -7.80
CA PHE A 56 -9.38 6.61 -7.72
C PHE A 56 -8.01 5.96 -7.79
N VAL A 57 -7.79 4.92 -7.00
CA VAL A 57 -6.47 4.27 -6.93
C VAL A 57 -6.14 3.50 -8.20
N GLN A 58 -7.12 2.97 -8.91
CA GLN A 58 -6.91 2.28 -10.17
C GLN A 58 -6.17 3.16 -11.19
N ARG A 59 -6.45 4.44 -11.19
CA ARG A 59 -5.89 5.40 -12.15
C ARG A 59 -4.52 5.93 -11.77
N THR A 60 -3.98 5.49 -10.65
CA THR A 60 -2.63 5.86 -10.22
C THR A 60 -1.58 5.26 -11.15
N CYS A 61 -1.82 4.07 -11.67
CA CYS A 61 -0.87 3.35 -12.50
C CYS A 61 -1.54 2.75 -13.73
N GLY A 62 -1.01 3.05 -14.92
CA GLY A 62 -1.49 2.49 -16.17
C GLY A 62 -0.87 1.13 -16.50
N VAL A 63 0.36 0.89 -16.06
CA VAL A 63 1.08 -0.39 -16.27
C VAL A 63 0.39 -1.51 -15.49
N CYS A 64 -0.07 -1.22 -14.28
CA CYS A 64 -0.76 -2.17 -13.41
C CYS A 64 -2.25 -1.83 -13.28
N THR A 65 -2.94 -1.68 -14.39
CA THR A 65 -4.29 -1.11 -14.51
C THR A 65 -5.33 -1.63 -13.51
N THR A 66 -5.23 -2.88 -13.08
CA THR A 66 -6.20 -3.50 -12.18
C THR A 66 -5.66 -3.79 -10.78
N VAL A 67 -4.34 -3.74 -10.59
CA VAL A 67 -3.71 -4.16 -9.33
C VAL A 67 -4.13 -3.28 -8.16
N HIS A 68 -4.07 -1.97 -8.31
CA HIS A 68 -4.47 -1.06 -7.24
C HIS A 68 -5.98 -1.15 -6.95
N ALA A 69 -6.80 -1.31 -7.99
CA ALA A 69 -8.24 -1.50 -7.80
C ALA A 69 -8.53 -2.76 -7.00
N LEU A 70 -7.92 -3.87 -7.38
CA LEU A 70 -8.09 -5.16 -6.70
C LEU A 70 -7.63 -5.10 -5.25
N THR A 71 -6.48 -4.49 -5.01
CA THR A 71 -5.93 -4.33 -3.66
C THR A 71 -6.86 -3.48 -2.79
N SER A 72 -7.38 -2.39 -3.33
CA SER A 72 -8.33 -1.53 -2.63
C SER A 72 -9.62 -2.26 -2.28
N VAL A 73 -10.19 -3.00 -3.24
CA VAL A 73 -11.42 -3.77 -3.02
C VAL A 73 -11.20 -4.81 -1.92
N ARG A 74 -10.09 -5.53 -1.94
CA ARG A 74 -9.78 -6.54 -0.92
C ARG A 74 -9.59 -5.91 0.46
N ALA A 75 -8.96 -4.75 0.54
CA ALA A 75 -8.78 -4.04 1.80
C ALA A 75 -10.13 -3.60 2.39
N VAL A 76 -11.03 -3.10 1.57
CA VAL A 76 -12.36 -2.67 1.99
C VAL A 76 -13.23 -3.87 2.40
N GLU A 77 -13.18 -4.96 1.64
CA GLU A 77 -13.90 -6.19 1.98
C GLU A 77 -13.47 -6.71 3.36
N ASP A 78 -12.19 -6.70 3.65
CA ASP A 78 -11.66 -7.10 4.95
C ASP A 78 -12.15 -6.16 6.05
N ALA A 79 -12.09 -4.85 5.81
CA ALA A 79 -12.52 -3.85 6.79
C ALA A 79 -14.01 -3.93 7.10
N LEU A 80 -14.84 -4.23 6.10
CA LEU A 80 -16.30 -4.34 6.25
C LEU A 80 -16.77 -5.76 6.61
N GLY A 81 -15.87 -6.72 6.66
CA GLY A 81 -16.21 -8.11 6.97
C GLY A 81 -17.03 -8.81 5.88
N ILE A 82 -16.85 -8.41 4.62
CA ILE A 82 -17.58 -9.00 3.49
C ILE A 82 -16.87 -10.26 3.02
N ALA A 83 -17.63 -11.36 2.89
CA ALA A 83 -17.11 -12.60 2.34
C ALA A 83 -17.01 -12.51 0.81
N ILE A 84 -15.85 -12.92 0.28
CA ILE A 84 -15.63 -12.96 -1.17
C ILE A 84 -16.31 -14.21 -1.74
N PRO A 85 -17.15 -14.09 -2.79
CA PRO A 85 -17.75 -15.27 -3.43
C PRO A 85 -16.68 -16.17 -4.05
N PRO A 86 -16.89 -17.49 -4.11
CA PRO A 86 -15.97 -18.43 -4.72
C PRO A 86 -15.81 -18.23 -6.23
#